data_2eb015023f812f8c79276628cfc46672
#
_entry.id   2eb015023f812f8c79276628cfc46672
#
_cell.length_a   1.000
_cell.length_b   1.000
_cell.length_c   1.000
_cell.angle_alpha   90.00
_cell.angle_beta   90.00
_cell.angle_gamma   90.00
#
_symmetry.space_group_name_H-M   'P 1'
#
loop_
_entity.id
_entity.type
_entity.pdbx_description
1 polymer ?
#
loop_
_entity_poly.entity_id
_entity_poly.type
_entity_poly.pdbx_seq_one_letter_code
_entity_poly.pdbx_strand_id
1 'polypeptide(L)'
;MIAAILFFYVMLPKKYERVIQEFSQEFGVDGDLVYAVVRTESNFRADAVSRRGAVGLMQIMPSTAEFICQTLGEKLDLNVPEDNLRMGIWYISYLEKKFDHTDAVLAAYNAGEGTVLGWIRNGYAGEKGELTDIPYQETKIYVRKVNFFYNCYKMLY
;
A
#
# COMPACT_ATOMS: atom_id res chain seq x y z
N MET A 1 27.23 3.39 16.32
CA MET A 1 25.92 2.77 16.63
C MET A 1 24.80 3.82 16.71
N ILE A 2 24.89 4.87 17.52
CA ILE A 2 23.87 5.93 17.66
C ILE A 2 23.59 6.67 16.33
N ALA A 3 24.62 6.99 15.56
CA ALA A 3 24.46 7.67 14.26
C ALA A 3 23.70 6.82 13.21
N ALA A 4 23.88 5.50 13.22
CA ALA A 4 23.13 4.59 12.33
C ALA A 4 21.64 4.53 12.73
N ILE A 5 21.34 4.47 14.02
CA ILE A 5 19.96 4.48 14.53
C ILE A 5 19.27 5.81 14.16
N LEU A 6 19.95 6.95 14.36
CA LEU A 6 19.43 8.27 14.01
C LEU A 6 19.17 8.38 12.49
N PHE A 7 20.06 7.84 11.67
CA PHE A 7 19.90 7.78 10.21
C PHE A 7 18.64 7.00 9.81
N PHE A 8 18.36 5.84 10.45
CA PHE A 8 17.16 5.05 10.18
C PHE A 8 15.88 5.78 10.59
N TYR A 9 15.86 6.47 11.74
CA TYR A 9 14.70 7.28 12.15
C TYR A 9 14.39 8.42 11.17
N VAL A 10 15.41 9.05 10.60
CA VAL A 10 15.23 10.09 9.56
C VAL A 10 14.74 9.48 8.24
N MET A 11 15.23 8.29 7.90
CA MET A 11 14.88 7.60 6.65
C MET A 11 13.52 6.89 6.69
N LEU A 12 13.03 6.53 7.90
CA LEU A 12 11.78 5.81 8.11
C LEU A 12 10.86 6.56 9.09
N PRO A 13 10.38 7.76 8.72
CA PRO A 13 9.56 8.55 9.64
C PRO A 13 8.19 7.90 9.84
N LYS A 14 7.68 7.92 11.09
CA LYS A 14 6.28 7.61 11.41
C LYS A 14 5.42 8.88 11.42
N LYS A 15 5.23 9.51 10.26
CA LYS A 15 4.27 10.60 10.10
C LYS A 15 2.84 10.07 10.10
N TYR A 16 1.88 10.89 10.51
CA TYR A 16 0.46 10.53 10.59
C TYR A 16 0.16 9.35 11.52
N GLU A 17 0.99 9.13 12.54
CA GLU A 17 0.96 7.92 13.38
C GLU A 17 -0.43 7.63 13.95
N ARG A 18 -1.07 8.64 14.58
CA ARG A 18 -2.41 8.47 15.16
C ARG A 18 -3.43 7.99 14.12
N VAL A 19 -3.44 8.61 12.95
CA VAL A 19 -4.41 8.32 11.88
C VAL A 19 -4.16 6.92 11.29
N ILE A 20 -2.89 6.58 11.04
CA ILE A 20 -2.52 5.26 10.53
C ILE A 20 -2.87 4.17 11.54
N GLN A 21 -2.60 4.37 12.83
CA GLN A 21 -2.97 3.40 13.88
C GLN A 21 -4.48 3.21 13.97
N GLU A 22 -5.25 4.31 13.95
CA GLU A 22 -6.72 4.29 14.02
C GLU A 22 -7.31 3.47 12.87
N PHE A 23 -6.95 3.80 11.62
CA PHE A 23 -7.51 3.09 10.46
C PHE A 23 -6.93 1.68 10.27
N SER A 24 -5.68 1.44 10.65
CA SER A 24 -5.11 0.10 10.68
C SER A 24 -5.87 -0.82 11.63
N GLN A 25 -6.24 -0.31 12.80
CA GLN A 25 -7.07 -1.03 13.76
C GLN A 25 -8.49 -1.26 13.23
N GLU A 26 -9.11 -0.23 12.65
CA GLU A 26 -10.48 -0.29 12.11
C GLU A 26 -10.60 -1.34 11.00
N PHE A 27 -9.63 -1.39 10.09
CA PHE A 27 -9.68 -2.26 8.92
C PHE A 27 -8.87 -3.57 9.05
N GLY A 28 -8.17 -3.76 10.16
CA GLY A 28 -7.41 -4.98 10.44
C GLY A 28 -6.12 -5.11 9.62
N VAL A 29 -5.50 -3.99 9.22
CA VAL A 29 -4.27 -3.95 8.42
C VAL A 29 -3.06 -3.71 9.32
N ASP A 30 -1.93 -4.36 9.02
CA ASP A 30 -0.67 -4.11 9.73
C ASP A 30 -0.16 -2.67 9.47
N GLY A 31 -0.04 -1.87 10.53
CA GLY A 31 0.39 -0.47 10.45
C GLY A 31 1.79 -0.30 9.86
N ASP A 32 2.71 -1.24 10.09
CA ASP A 32 4.05 -1.20 9.51
C ASP A 32 4.02 -1.43 7.99
N LEU A 33 3.07 -2.24 7.50
CA LEU A 33 2.80 -2.38 6.07
C LEU A 33 2.27 -1.08 5.48
N VAL A 34 1.35 -0.40 6.18
CA VAL A 34 0.84 0.92 5.74
C VAL A 34 1.96 1.94 5.63
N TYR A 35 2.85 2.04 6.64
CA TYR A 35 4.01 2.94 6.57
C TYR A 35 4.90 2.63 5.36
N ALA A 36 5.15 1.36 5.07
CA ALA A 36 5.95 0.92 3.93
C ALA A 36 5.33 1.31 2.59
N VAL A 37 4.01 1.18 2.45
CA VAL A 37 3.25 1.60 1.27
C VAL A 37 3.34 3.12 1.11
N VAL A 38 2.99 3.91 2.14
CA VAL A 38 3.07 5.38 2.09
C VAL A 38 4.50 5.87 1.76
N ARG A 39 5.51 5.22 2.35
CA ARG A 39 6.92 5.52 2.06
C ARG A 39 7.27 5.26 0.59
N THR A 40 6.74 4.20 0.02
CA THR A 40 7.00 3.81 -1.37
C THR A 40 6.25 4.69 -2.35
N GLU A 41 4.98 4.98 -2.08
CA GLU A 41 4.08 5.71 -2.98
C GLU A 41 4.40 7.21 -3.06
N SER A 42 4.53 7.87 -1.95
CA SER A 42 4.67 9.34 -1.91
C SER A 42 5.87 9.84 -1.13
N ASN A 43 6.56 8.98 -0.39
CA ASN A 43 7.52 9.41 0.63
C ASN A 43 6.90 10.40 1.63
N PHE A 44 5.66 10.11 2.07
CA PHE A 44 4.86 10.97 2.97
C PHE A 44 4.58 12.39 2.43
N ARG A 45 4.53 12.58 1.11
CA ARG A 45 4.11 13.85 0.49
C ARG A 45 2.61 13.78 0.23
N ALA A 46 1.86 14.57 0.99
CA ALA A 46 0.40 14.61 0.88
C ALA A 46 -0.10 15.21 -0.44
N ASP A 47 0.69 16.09 -1.04
CA ASP A 47 0.42 16.79 -2.30
C ASP A 47 0.94 16.04 -3.56
N ALA A 48 1.42 14.81 -3.40
CA ALA A 48 1.99 14.05 -4.51
C ALA A 48 0.91 13.69 -5.53
N VAL A 49 1.20 13.99 -6.81
CA VAL A 49 0.38 13.59 -7.95
C VAL A 49 1.27 12.91 -8.98
N SER A 50 0.92 11.67 -9.37
CA SER A 50 1.68 10.93 -10.37
C SER A 50 1.32 11.38 -11.80
N ARG A 51 2.16 11.01 -12.78
CA ARG A 51 1.87 11.25 -14.21
C ARG A 51 0.59 10.55 -14.68
N ARG A 52 0.16 9.48 -14.01
CA ARG A 52 -1.07 8.75 -14.29
C ARG A 52 -2.29 9.28 -13.53
N GLY A 53 -2.12 10.33 -12.70
CA GLY A 53 -3.18 10.95 -11.93
C GLY A 53 -3.49 10.30 -10.58
N ALA A 54 -2.62 9.42 -10.07
CA ALA A 54 -2.71 8.94 -8.70
C ALA A 54 -2.37 10.06 -7.71
N VAL A 55 -3.09 10.16 -6.60
CA VAL A 55 -3.08 11.31 -5.69
C VAL A 55 -2.74 10.92 -4.26
N GLY A 56 -1.98 11.77 -3.59
CA GLY A 56 -1.81 11.83 -2.15
C GLY A 56 -0.82 10.82 -1.57
N LEU A 57 -0.92 10.63 -0.26
CA LEU A 57 -0.01 9.81 0.54
C LEU A 57 0.09 8.37 0.04
N MET A 58 -1.04 7.78 -0.32
CA MET A 58 -1.15 6.38 -0.76
C MET A 58 -1.38 6.23 -2.27
N GLN A 59 -1.23 7.33 -3.04
CA GLN A 59 -1.32 7.34 -4.50
C GLN A 59 -2.56 6.62 -5.04
N ILE A 60 -3.73 7.04 -4.55
CA ILE A 60 -5.00 6.46 -4.96
C ILE A 60 -5.43 7.07 -6.31
N MET A 61 -5.83 6.21 -7.25
CA MET A 61 -6.43 6.65 -8.50
C MET A 61 -7.86 7.17 -8.28
N PRO A 62 -8.31 8.22 -9.00
CA PRO A 62 -9.67 8.75 -8.87
C PRO A 62 -10.76 7.68 -9.03
N SER A 63 -10.62 6.76 -9.98
CA SER A 63 -11.58 5.66 -10.16
C SER A 63 -11.59 4.68 -8.99
N THR A 64 -10.45 4.44 -8.36
CA THR A 64 -10.35 3.61 -7.16
C THR A 64 -11.00 4.31 -5.97
N ALA A 65 -10.80 5.62 -5.82
CA ALA A 65 -11.46 6.41 -4.77
C ALA A 65 -12.98 6.40 -4.92
N GLU A 66 -13.48 6.54 -6.13
CA GLU A 66 -14.92 6.45 -6.41
C GLU A 66 -15.50 5.09 -6.00
N PHE A 67 -14.83 3.99 -6.37
CA PHE A 67 -15.21 2.65 -5.96
C PHE A 67 -15.21 2.49 -4.43
N ILE A 68 -14.18 3.01 -3.74
CA ILE A 68 -14.07 2.96 -2.27
C ILE A 68 -15.22 3.73 -1.63
N CYS A 69 -15.44 4.98 -2.04
CA CYS A 69 -16.52 5.83 -1.51
C CYS A 69 -17.89 5.18 -1.69
N GLN A 70 -18.15 4.60 -2.85
CA GLN A 70 -19.41 3.88 -3.11
C GLN A 70 -19.57 2.65 -2.21
N THR A 71 -18.49 1.91 -1.99
CA THR A 71 -18.52 0.68 -1.19
C THR A 71 -18.66 0.96 0.30
N LEU A 72 -18.00 2.02 0.81
CA LEU A 72 -18.12 2.46 2.19
C LEU A 72 -19.43 3.24 2.47
N GLY A 73 -20.07 3.81 1.44
CA GLY A 73 -21.17 4.75 1.62
C GLY A 73 -20.72 6.09 2.19
N GLU A 74 -19.42 6.43 2.03
CA GLU A 74 -18.78 7.63 2.57
C GLU A 74 -18.40 8.62 1.47
N LYS A 75 -18.35 9.91 1.82
CA LYS A 75 -17.81 10.96 0.94
C LYS A 75 -16.42 11.34 1.43
N LEU A 76 -15.39 10.86 0.75
CA LEU A 76 -13.99 11.11 1.07
C LEU A 76 -13.34 11.95 -0.04
N ASP A 77 -12.40 12.83 0.33
CA ASP A 77 -11.65 13.67 -0.61
C ASP A 77 -10.22 13.14 -0.74
N LEU A 78 -9.82 12.77 -1.96
CA LEU A 78 -8.45 12.31 -2.28
C LEU A 78 -7.34 13.27 -1.85
N ASN A 79 -7.63 14.58 -1.81
CA ASN A 79 -6.66 15.62 -1.49
C ASN A 79 -6.52 15.87 0.01
N VAL A 80 -7.43 15.32 0.83
CA VAL A 80 -7.35 15.38 2.29
C VAL A 80 -6.50 14.21 2.77
N PRO A 81 -5.36 14.46 3.46
CA PRO A 81 -4.41 13.39 3.84
C PRO A 81 -5.04 12.25 4.65
N GLU A 82 -5.92 12.58 5.59
CA GLU A 82 -6.63 11.61 6.42
C GLU A 82 -7.57 10.73 5.60
N ASP A 83 -8.34 11.34 4.69
CA ASP A 83 -9.25 10.62 3.79
C ASP A 83 -8.47 9.72 2.82
N ASN A 84 -7.33 10.20 2.32
CA ASN A 84 -6.44 9.45 1.44
C ASN A 84 -5.86 8.22 2.16
N LEU A 85 -5.44 8.37 3.43
CA LEU A 85 -5.00 7.25 4.27
C LEU A 85 -6.16 6.28 4.53
N ARG A 86 -7.35 6.78 4.89
CA ARG A 86 -8.54 5.95 5.10
C ARG A 86 -8.85 5.09 3.88
N MET A 87 -8.88 5.72 2.69
CA MET A 87 -9.11 5.01 1.43
C MET A 87 -8.06 3.95 1.15
N GLY A 88 -6.78 4.30 1.26
CA GLY A 88 -5.68 3.39 0.94
C GLY A 88 -5.58 2.21 1.90
N ILE A 89 -5.77 2.44 3.21
CA ILE A 89 -5.75 1.38 4.22
C ILE A 89 -6.94 0.43 4.03
N TRP A 90 -8.14 0.99 3.81
CA TRP A 90 -9.31 0.18 3.47
C TRP A 90 -9.07 -0.67 2.21
N TYR A 91 -8.44 -0.09 1.18
CA TYR A 91 -8.17 -0.80 -0.07
C TYR A 91 -7.17 -1.95 0.12
N ILE A 92 -6.15 -1.79 0.98
CA ILE A 92 -5.28 -2.89 1.38
C ILE A 92 -6.10 -4.00 2.04
N SER A 93 -6.94 -3.69 3.04
CA SER A 93 -7.82 -4.66 3.69
C SER A 93 -8.76 -5.39 2.72
N TYR A 94 -9.30 -4.66 1.74
CA TYR A 94 -10.12 -5.24 0.67
C TYR A 94 -9.33 -6.25 -0.17
N LEU A 95 -8.07 -5.95 -0.51
CA LEU A 95 -7.21 -6.84 -1.27
C LEU A 95 -6.74 -8.04 -0.43
N GLU A 96 -6.47 -7.87 0.87
CA GLU A 96 -6.12 -8.97 1.79
C GLU A 96 -7.23 -10.01 1.94
N LYS A 97 -8.49 -9.63 1.71
CA LYS A 97 -9.62 -10.58 1.67
C LYS A 97 -9.69 -11.39 0.36
N LYS A 98 -8.93 -10.99 -0.65
CA LYS A 98 -8.93 -11.63 -1.98
C LYS A 98 -7.68 -12.41 -2.28
N PHE A 99 -6.58 -12.05 -1.64
CA PHE A 99 -5.27 -12.66 -1.87
C PHE A 99 -4.65 -13.07 -0.54
N ASP A 100 -4.28 -14.35 -0.43
CA ASP A 100 -3.71 -14.93 0.80
C ASP A 100 -2.25 -14.52 1.06
N HIS A 101 -1.57 -13.97 0.05
CA HIS A 101 -0.15 -13.61 0.12
C HIS A 101 0.08 -12.11 -0.05
N THR A 102 0.87 -11.53 0.84
CA THR A 102 1.21 -10.09 0.85
C THR A 102 1.75 -9.62 -0.50
N ASP A 103 2.58 -10.41 -1.19
CA ASP A 103 3.11 -10.04 -2.50
C ASP A 103 2.01 -9.89 -3.56
N ALA A 104 0.99 -10.73 -3.51
CA ALA A 104 -0.17 -10.63 -4.40
C ALA A 104 -1.04 -9.41 -4.06
N VAL A 105 -1.23 -9.11 -2.77
CA VAL A 105 -1.90 -7.89 -2.29
C VAL A 105 -1.19 -6.64 -2.81
N LEU A 106 0.12 -6.55 -2.63
CA LEU A 106 0.93 -5.42 -3.06
C LEU A 106 0.97 -5.29 -4.59
N ALA A 107 1.07 -6.42 -5.29
CA ALA A 107 1.00 -6.44 -6.75
C ALA A 107 -0.37 -5.95 -7.25
N ALA A 108 -1.46 -6.37 -6.60
CA ALA A 108 -2.82 -5.92 -6.93
C ALA A 108 -3.05 -4.44 -6.59
N TYR A 109 -2.47 -3.96 -5.51
CA TYR A 109 -2.50 -2.54 -5.16
C TYR A 109 -1.89 -1.68 -6.27
N ASN A 110 -0.72 -2.08 -6.79
CA ASN A 110 0.03 -1.33 -7.80
C ASN A 110 -0.48 -1.55 -9.24
N ALA A 111 -0.75 -2.79 -9.63
CA ALA A 111 -1.11 -3.16 -11.01
C ALA A 111 -2.62 -3.33 -11.24
N GLY A 112 -3.41 -3.35 -10.18
CA GLY A 112 -4.84 -3.62 -10.19
C GLY A 112 -5.20 -5.10 -9.97
N GLU A 113 -6.29 -5.32 -9.25
CA GLU A 113 -6.82 -6.64 -8.89
C GLU A 113 -7.01 -7.55 -10.11
N GLY A 114 -7.66 -7.04 -11.16
CA GLY A 114 -7.93 -7.83 -12.38
C GLY A 114 -6.67 -8.30 -13.09
N THR A 115 -5.60 -7.50 -13.04
CA THR A 115 -4.30 -7.84 -13.62
C THR A 115 -3.70 -9.03 -12.88
N VAL A 116 -3.68 -8.99 -11.54
CA VAL A 116 -3.10 -10.08 -10.72
C VAL A 116 -3.92 -11.35 -10.83
N LEU A 117 -5.25 -11.27 -10.84
CA LEU A 117 -6.12 -12.41 -11.11
C LEU A 117 -5.85 -13.02 -12.50
N GLY A 118 -5.54 -12.17 -13.48
CA GLY A 118 -5.09 -12.62 -14.81
C GLY A 118 -3.77 -13.39 -14.75
N TRP A 119 -2.80 -12.89 -13.99
CA TRP A 119 -1.52 -13.59 -13.82
C TRP A 119 -1.70 -14.96 -13.16
N ILE A 120 -2.50 -15.05 -12.09
CA ILE A 120 -2.78 -16.31 -11.39
C ILE A 120 -3.39 -17.32 -12.39
N ARG A 121 -4.38 -16.91 -13.17
CA ARG A 121 -5.01 -17.79 -14.19
C ARG A 121 -4.05 -18.24 -15.29
N ASN A 122 -3.03 -17.44 -15.57
CA ASN A 122 -2.02 -17.73 -16.61
C ASN A 122 -0.79 -18.47 -16.07
N GLY A 123 -0.85 -19.01 -14.83
CA GLY A 123 0.18 -19.87 -14.25
C GLY A 123 1.35 -19.13 -13.59
N TYR A 124 1.20 -17.83 -13.29
CA TYR A 124 2.20 -17.07 -12.51
C TYR A 124 2.01 -17.20 -10.99
N ALA A 125 1.25 -18.19 -10.53
CA ALA A 125 1.09 -18.51 -9.12
C ALA A 125 1.37 -19.99 -8.86
N GLY A 126 1.91 -20.28 -7.67
CA GLY A 126 2.09 -21.64 -7.18
C GLY A 126 0.78 -22.25 -6.64
N GLU A 127 0.87 -23.46 -6.10
CA GLU A 127 -0.27 -24.23 -5.63
C GLU A 127 -1.02 -23.57 -4.46
N LYS A 128 -0.34 -22.73 -3.70
CA LYS A 128 -0.90 -22.02 -2.53
C LYS A 128 -1.30 -20.58 -2.84
N GLY A 129 -1.28 -20.18 -4.12
CA GLY A 129 -1.68 -18.84 -4.56
C GLY A 129 -0.57 -17.76 -4.43
N GLU A 130 0.65 -18.15 -4.00
CA GLU A 130 1.81 -17.26 -4.02
C GLU A 130 2.23 -16.93 -5.45
N LEU A 131 2.55 -15.67 -5.73
CA LEU A 131 3.08 -15.28 -7.05
C LEU A 131 4.50 -15.84 -7.24
N THR A 132 4.66 -16.72 -8.22
CA THR A 132 5.98 -17.28 -8.60
C THR A 132 6.79 -16.32 -9.45
N ASP A 133 6.11 -15.45 -10.19
CA ASP A 133 6.71 -14.31 -10.89
C ASP A 133 5.69 -13.16 -11.02
N ILE A 134 6.21 -11.95 -11.19
CA ILE A 134 5.42 -10.73 -11.45
C ILE A 134 5.84 -10.23 -12.84
N PRO A 135 4.95 -10.38 -13.87
CA PRO A 135 5.29 -10.06 -15.25
C PRO A 135 5.65 -8.60 -15.50
N TYR A 136 5.00 -7.67 -14.77
CA TYR A 136 5.28 -6.25 -14.93
C TYR A 136 6.49 -5.83 -14.08
N GLN A 137 7.55 -5.38 -14.73
CA GLN A 137 8.80 -4.98 -14.07
C GLN A 137 8.59 -3.85 -13.06
N GLU A 138 7.73 -2.87 -13.37
CA GLU A 138 7.35 -1.79 -12.45
C GLU A 138 6.76 -2.36 -11.15
N THR A 139 5.81 -3.26 -11.26
CA THR A 139 5.14 -3.89 -10.11
C THR A 139 6.11 -4.79 -9.33
N LYS A 140 6.98 -5.52 -10.02
CA LYS A 140 8.02 -6.35 -9.37
C LYS A 140 8.97 -5.52 -8.51
N ILE A 141 9.39 -4.35 -9.01
CA ILE A 141 10.22 -3.40 -8.26
C ILE A 141 9.43 -2.81 -7.08
N TYR A 142 8.17 -2.45 -7.30
CA TYR A 142 7.27 -1.92 -6.28
C TYR A 142 7.13 -2.89 -5.11
N VAL A 143 6.75 -4.14 -5.36
CA VAL A 143 6.58 -5.18 -4.34
C VAL A 143 7.86 -5.38 -3.52
N ARG A 144 9.02 -5.47 -4.20
CA ARG A 144 10.32 -5.59 -3.51
C ARG A 144 10.62 -4.38 -2.62
N LYS A 145 10.30 -3.19 -3.09
CA LYS A 145 10.56 -1.94 -2.35
C LYS A 145 9.66 -1.83 -1.13
N VAL A 146 8.37 -2.15 -1.25
CA VAL A 146 7.45 -2.16 -0.11
C VAL A 146 7.89 -3.19 0.93
N ASN A 147 8.19 -4.43 0.52
CA ASN A 147 8.67 -5.47 1.42
C ASN A 147 9.97 -5.09 2.14
N PHE A 148 10.90 -4.43 1.45
CA PHE A 148 12.10 -3.91 2.09
C PHE A 148 11.77 -2.90 3.19
N PHE A 149 10.93 -1.90 2.92
CA PHE A 149 10.54 -0.93 3.94
C PHE A 149 9.71 -1.55 5.05
N TYR A 150 8.81 -2.48 4.74
CA TYR A 150 8.02 -3.19 5.72
C TYR A 150 8.90 -3.93 6.74
N ASN A 151 9.89 -4.67 6.27
CA ASN A 151 10.86 -5.33 7.15
C ASN A 151 11.66 -4.30 7.99
N CYS A 152 12.02 -3.16 7.40
CA CYS A 152 12.71 -2.10 8.13
C CYS A 152 11.85 -1.50 9.23
N TYR A 153 10.56 -1.20 8.98
CA TYR A 153 9.64 -0.71 10.01
C TYR A 153 9.46 -1.73 11.13
N LYS A 154 9.23 -3.00 10.83
CA LYS A 154 9.11 -4.07 11.84
C LYS A 154 10.35 -4.29 12.71
N MET A 155 11.54 -3.96 12.20
CA MET A 155 12.78 -4.10 12.98
C MET A 155 13.05 -2.89 13.88
N LEU A 156 12.50 -1.72 13.55
CA LEU A 156 12.82 -0.46 14.23
C LEU A 156 11.78 -0.06 15.26
N TYR A 157 10.58 -0.55 15.12
CA TYR A 157 9.41 -0.19 15.94
C TYR A 157 8.66 -1.40 16.46
#